data_ac3a122b1458bb9f0ca00b51ad6c934f
#
_entry.id   ac3a122b1458bb9f0ca00b51ad6c934f
#
_cell.length_a   1.000
_cell.length_b   1.000
_cell.length_c   1.000
_cell.angle_alpha   90.00
_cell.angle_beta   90.00
_cell.angle_gamma   90.00
#
_symmetry.space_group_name_H-M   'P 1'
#
loop_
_entity.id
_entity.type
_entity.pdbx_description
1 polymer ?
#
loop_
_entity_poly.entity_id
_entity_poly.type
_entity_poly.pdbx_seq_one_letter_code
_entity_poly.pdbx_strand_id
1 'polypeptide(L)'
;MPHDSLQTLRRTLNDTILGSEQATDLLLTALLARGHALVTGPPGIGKTSLASVLAASVGGIFKRLQFTPDLLPSDIIGYNLYRQQNGEFEFVPGPVFSNLLLADEINRASPRTQSALLESMNERQVSIDGETKELPDPFLVVATQNNTSSTGTFPLPEPQLDRFLLSIPMALPSEDCQLDILKLHSNGALCQDDVPPILRLVDLITLQEQVTELPISDTLQRYLLALCQSARSLAGQDHAVSVRGAL
;
A
#
# COMPACT_ATOMS: atom_id res chain seq x y z
N MET A 1 19.58 -9.40 -13.21
CA MET A 1 18.31 -9.53 -13.94
C MET A 1 17.15 -9.05 -13.04
N PRO A 2 16.05 -8.42 -13.56
CA PRO A 2 14.94 -7.93 -12.72
C PRO A 2 14.32 -9.01 -11.81
N HIS A 3 14.21 -10.25 -12.32
CA HIS A 3 13.73 -11.39 -11.54
C HIS A 3 14.63 -11.76 -10.36
N ASP A 4 15.95 -11.68 -10.51
CA ASP A 4 16.89 -11.97 -9.41
C ASP A 4 16.78 -10.89 -8.33
N SER A 5 16.60 -9.63 -8.74
CA SER A 5 16.36 -8.50 -7.82
C SER A 5 15.06 -8.70 -7.03
N LEU A 6 13.99 -9.18 -7.68
CA LEU A 6 12.72 -9.48 -7.02
C LEU A 6 12.88 -10.61 -5.97
N GLN A 7 13.61 -11.68 -6.31
CA GLN A 7 13.89 -12.77 -5.37
C GLN A 7 14.75 -12.30 -4.19
N THR A 8 15.72 -11.42 -4.45
CA THR A 8 16.53 -10.81 -3.40
C THR A 8 15.67 -9.92 -2.51
N LEU A 9 14.81 -9.09 -3.09
CA LEU A 9 13.86 -8.25 -2.37
C LEU A 9 12.97 -9.09 -1.45
N ARG A 10 12.38 -10.16 -1.96
CA ARG A 10 11.56 -11.10 -1.17
C ARG A 10 12.31 -11.67 0.04
N ARG A 11 13.56 -12.10 -0.18
CA ARG A 11 14.42 -12.62 0.92
C ARG A 11 14.70 -11.54 1.95
N THR A 12 15.11 -10.35 1.52
CA THR A 12 15.41 -9.23 2.42
C THR A 12 14.19 -8.86 3.29
N LEU A 13 12.99 -8.81 2.69
CA LEU A 13 11.76 -8.55 3.45
C LEU A 13 11.51 -9.64 4.50
N ASN A 14 11.62 -10.92 4.14
CA ASN A 14 11.40 -12.04 5.05
C ASN A 14 12.47 -12.12 6.15
N ASP A 15 13.72 -11.82 5.84
CA ASP A 15 14.82 -11.81 6.81
C ASP A 15 14.72 -10.63 7.79
N THR A 16 14.13 -9.52 7.34
CA THR A 16 13.97 -8.31 8.17
C THR A 16 12.69 -8.37 9.02
N ILE A 17 11.61 -8.92 8.49
CA ILE A 17 10.31 -8.99 9.18
C ILE A 17 9.92 -10.46 9.35
N LEU A 18 10.43 -11.04 10.40
CA LEU A 18 10.24 -12.47 10.69
C LEU A 18 8.75 -12.82 10.87
N GLY A 19 8.33 -13.96 10.32
CA GLY A 19 6.96 -14.48 10.41
C GLY A 19 5.95 -13.73 9.55
N SER A 20 6.41 -12.99 8.52
CA SER A 20 5.55 -12.21 7.61
C SER A 20 5.60 -12.70 6.16
N GLU A 21 6.03 -13.94 5.90
CA GLU A 21 6.27 -14.47 4.55
C GLU A 21 5.02 -14.34 3.67
N GLN A 22 3.84 -14.69 4.18
CA GLN A 22 2.59 -14.55 3.45
C GLN A 22 2.26 -13.08 3.17
N ALA A 23 2.45 -12.20 4.15
CA ALA A 23 2.21 -10.77 3.97
C ALA A 23 3.20 -10.15 2.96
N THR A 24 4.46 -10.58 2.99
CA THR A 24 5.48 -10.21 2.01
C THR A 24 5.06 -10.62 0.60
N ASP A 25 4.65 -11.86 0.39
CA ASP A 25 4.25 -12.37 -0.93
C ASP A 25 3.02 -11.62 -1.47
N LEU A 26 2.02 -11.36 -0.64
CA LEU A 26 0.85 -10.58 -1.02
C LEU A 26 1.20 -9.11 -1.32
N LEU A 27 2.11 -8.51 -0.55
CA LEU A 27 2.54 -7.13 -0.78
C LEU A 27 3.33 -6.99 -2.09
N LEU A 28 4.22 -7.95 -2.39
CA LEU A 28 4.93 -8.01 -3.66
C LEU A 28 3.97 -8.27 -4.84
N THR A 29 2.94 -9.08 -4.62
CA THR A 29 1.87 -9.29 -5.61
C THR A 29 1.14 -7.97 -5.91
N ALA A 30 0.75 -7.21 -4.89
CA ALA A 30 0.13 -5.89 -5.08
C ALA A 30 1.06 -4.93 -5.83
N LEU A 31 2.35 -4.90 -5.48
CA LEU A 31 3.35 -4.08 -6.14
C LEU A 31 3.48 -4.41 -7.64
N LEU A 32 3.57 -5.69 -7.99
CA LEU A 32 3.71 -6.14 -9.38
C LEU A 32 2.43 -5.96 -10.20
N ALA A 33 1.27 -6.11 -9.58
CA ALA A 33 -0.03 -5.90 -10.21
C ALA A 33 -0.46 -4.42 -10.29
N ARG A 34 0.43 -3.47 -9.94
CA ARG A 34 0.14 -2.01 -9.89
C ARG A 34 -1.06 -1.67 -9.00
N GLY A 35 -1.37 -2.51 -8.01
CA GLY A 35 -2.49 -2.34 -7.09
C GLY A 35 -2.04 -1.79 -5.75
N HIS A 36 -2.97 -1.26 -4.97
CA HIS A 36 -2.74 -0.77 -3.62
C HIS A 36 -3.04 -1.87 -2.59
N ALA A 37 -2.39 -1.82 -1.42
CA ALA A 37 -2.53 -2.82 -0.37
C ALA A 37 -3.02 -2.20 0.95
N LEU A 38 -3.95 -2.89 1.62
CA LEU A 38 -4.38 -2.57 2.97
C LEU A 38 -3.85 -3.63 3.94
N VAL A 39 -2.91 -3.28 4.79
CA VAL A 39 -2.33 -4.19 5.79
C VAL A 39 -3.11 -4.05 7.10
N THR A 40 -3.73 -5.14 7.55
CA THR A 40 -4.58 -5.15 8.73
C THR A 40 -3.99 -6.03 9.84
N GLY A 41 -4.26 -5.71 11.10
CA GLY A 41 -3.82 -6.52 12.23
C GLY A 41 -3.62 -5.73 13.51
N PRO A 42 -3.29 -6.39 14.62
CA PRO A 42 -3.04 -5.74 15.91
C PRO A 42 -1.92 -4.69 15.84
N PRO A 43 -1.88 -3.72 16.77
CA PRO A 43 -0.74 -2.80 16.85
C PRO A 43 0.54 -3.55 17.24
N GLY A 44 1.69 -3.04 16.78
CA GLY A 44 3.02 -3.54 17.19
C GLY A 44 3.50 -4.82 16.50
N ILE A 45 2.79 -5.35 15.47
CA ILE A 45 3.18 -6.58 14.76
C ILE A 45 4.08 -6.36 13.53
N GLY A 46 4.57 -5.14 13.31
CA GLY A 46 5.50 -4.85 12.21
C GLY A 46 4.87 -4.40 10.89
N LYS A 47 3.56 -4.02 10.85
CA LYS A 47 2.90 -3.53 9.63
C LYS A 47 3.64 -2.37 8.97
N THR A 48 3.92 -1.34 9.76
CA THR A 48 4.65 -0.15 9.32
C THR A 48 6.07 -0.49 8.92
N SER A 49 6.73 -1.38 9.65
CA SER A 49 8.08 -1.86 9.36
C SER A 49 8.17 -2.57 8.01
N LEU A 50 7.23 -3.49 7.71
CA LEU A 50 7.17 -4.20 6.43
C LEU A 50 7.06 -3.23 5.25
N ALA A 51 6.17 -2.24 5.36
CA ALA A 51 6.00 -1.24 4.31
C ALA A 51 7.22 -0.32 4.17
N SER A 52 7.88 0.05 5.29
CA SER A 52 9.09 0.88 5.27
C SER A 52 10.29 0.16 4.66
N VAL A 53 10.47 -1.14 4.98
CA VAL A 53 11.54 -1.96 4.38
C VAL A 53 11.31 -2.16 2.89
N LEU A 54 10.06 -2.42 2.46
CA LEU A 54 9.73 -2.45 1.03
C LEU A 54 10.10 -1.14 0.35
N ALA A 55 9.73 -0.01 0.94
CA ALA A 55 10.00 1.31 0.39
C ALA A 55 11.50 1.61 0.27
N ALA A 56 12.29 1.28 1.28
CA ALA A 56 13.74 1.43 1.25
C ALA A 56 14.39 0.53 0.19
N SER A 57 13.83 -0.66 -0.01
CA SER A 57 14.33 -1.65 -0.97
C SER A 57 13.98 -1.35 -2.42
N VAL A 58 12.91 -0.57 -2.67
CA VAL A 58 12.50 -0.13 -4.01
C VAL A 58 12.97 1.29 -4.23
N GLY A 59 13.75 1.53 -5.28
CA GLY A 59 14.18 2.88 -5.64
C GLY A 59 12.98 3.78 -5.95
N GLY A 60 13.09 5.06 -5.65
CA GLY A 60 12.04 6.04 -5.89
C GLY A 60 11.76 6.95 -4.69
N ILE A 61 10.74 7.78 -4.85
CA ILE A 61 10.32 8.70 -3.80
C ILE A 61 9.39 7.94 -2.85
N PHE A 62 9.83 7.79 -1.60
CA PHE A 62 9.02 7.28 -0.50
C PHE A 62 8.52 8.42 0.37
N LYS A 63 7.24 8.34 0.76
CA LYS A 63 6.65 9.21 1.77
C LYS A 63 5.87 8.38 2.79
N ARG A 64 5.96 8.77 4.05
CA ARG A 64 5.14 8.22 5.13
C ARG A 64 4.22 9.32 5.65
N LEU A 65 2.96 9.00 5.81
CA LEU A 65 1.94 9.87 6.38
C LEU A 65 1.19 9.14 7.49
N GLN A 66 1.28 9.66 8.70
CA GLN A 66 0.49 9.19 9.83
C GLN A 66 -0.90 9.83 9.78
N PHE A 67 -1.94 9.01 9.71
CA PHE A 67 -3.31 9.50 9.73
C PHE A 67 -3.75 9.83 11.15
N THR A 68 -4.28 11.03 11.34
CA THR A 68 -4.77 11.58 12.62
C THR A 68 -6.13 12.26 12.40
N PRO A 69 -6.95 12.45 13.45
CA PRO A 69 -8.28 13.07 13.31
C PRO A 69 -8.26 14.49 12.76
N ASP A 70 -7.18 15.21 12.95
CA ASP A 70 -6.97 16.60 12.52
C ASP A 70 -6.36 16.74 11.11
N LEU A 71 -5.93 15.62 10.49
CA LEU A 71 -5.36 15.62 9.14
C LEU A 71 -6.39 16.10 8.10
N LEU A 72 -5.99 17.06 7.27
CA LEU A 72 -6.81 17.63 6.20
C LEU A 72 -6.53 16.96 4.85
N PRO A 73 -7.49 16.97 3.90
CA PRO A 73 -7.24 16.54 2.52
C PRO A 73 -6.04 17.21 1.86
N SER A 74 -5.86 18.52 2.07
CA SER A 74 -4.72 19.29 1.54
C SER A 74 -3.36 18.79 2.05
N ASP A 75 -3.31 18.19 3.24
CA ASP A 75 -2.06 17.63 3.78
C ASP A 75 -1.66 16.36 3.02
N ILE A 76 -2.60 15.73 2.31
CA ILE A 76 -2.38 14.53 1.50
C ILE A 76 -2.06 14.89 0.06
N ILE A 77 -2.93 15.72 -0.57
CA ILE A 77 -2.85 16.01 -2.01
C ILE A 77 -2.00 17.25 -2.34
N GLY A 78 -1.71 18.10 -1.34
CA GLY A 78 -1.04 19.38 -1.54
C GLY A 78 -2.01 20.55 -1.67
N TYR A 79 -1.46 21.74 -1.86
CA TYR A 79 -2.20 22.99 -1.93
C TYR A 79 -1.42 24.06 -2.69
N ASN A 80 -2.10 25.11 -3.15
CA ASN A 80 -1.47 26.29 -3.73
C ASN A 80 -1.16 27.33 -2.63
N LEU A 81 0.11 27.71 -2.51
CA LEU A 81 0.60 28.69 -1.57
C LEU A 81 0.81 30.03 -2.29
N TYR A 82 0.14 31.09 -1.83
CA TYR A 82 0.37 32.43 -2.37
C TYR A 82 1.71 32.99 -1.88
N ARG A 83 2.62 33.30 -2.80
CA ARG A 83 3.91 33.94 -2.53
C ARG A 83 3.80 35.44 -2.66
N GLN A 84 3.77 36.15 -1.55
CA GLN A 84 3.68 37.62 -1.54
C GLN A 84 4.84 38.32 -2.28
N GLN A 85 6.00 37.66 -2.37
CA GLN A 85 7.22 38.24 -2.98
C GLN A 85 7.07 38.45 -4.49
N ASN A 86 6.42 37.54 -5.18
CA ASN A 86 6.22 37.57 -6.65
C ASN A 86 4.76 37.71 -7.07
N GLY A 87 3.81 37.67 -6.12
CA GLY A 87 2.37 37.77 -6.40
C GLY A 87 1.77 36.54 -7.08
N GLU A 88 2.44 35.38 -7.01
CA GLU A 88 2.05 34.15 -7.69
C GLU A 88 1.64 33.05 -6.71
N PHE A 89 0.84 32.12 -7.21
CA PHE A 89 0.55 30.88 -6.51
C PHE A 89 1.59 29.81 -6.88
N GLU A 90 2.19 29.21 -5.89
CA GLU A 90 3.13 28.10 -6.03
C GLU A 90 2.47 26.82 -5.49
N PHE A 91 2.44 25.77 -6.31
CA PHE A 91 1.94 24.48 -5.87
C PHE A 91 2.93 23.79 -4.92
N VAL A 92 2.45 23.44 -3.73
CA VAL A 92 3.17 22.63 -2.74
C VAL A 92 2.64 21.20 -2.81
N PRO A 93 3.39 20.24 -3.39
CA PRO A 93 2.91 18.87 -3.55
C PRO A 93 2.79 18.16 -2.20
N GLY A 94 1.67 17.48 -2.01
CA GLY A 94 1.44 16.61 -0.86
C GLY A 94 2.17 15.25 -0.97
N PRO A 95 2.06 14.40 0.08
CA PRO A 95 2.69 13.08 0.12
C PRO A 95 2.28 12.12 -1.00
N VAL A 96 1.11 12.28 -1.62
CA VAL A 96 0.68 11.46 -2.77
C VAL A 96 1.60 11.59 -3.98
N PHE A 97 2.36 12.71 -4.08
CA PHE A 97 3.39 12.87 -5.11
C PHE A 97 4.65 12.09 -4.76
N SER A 98 4.50 10.77 -4.65
CA SER A 98 5.56 9.80 -4.36
C SER A 98 5.32 8.50 -5.13
N ASN A 99 6.36 7.68 -5.28
CA ASN A 99 6.22 6.35 -5.91
C ASN A 99 5.63 5.33 -4.93
N LEU A 100 5.96 5.46 -3.65
CA LEU A 100 5.41 4.64 -2.59
C LEU A 100 4.98 5.52 -1.42
N LEU A 101 3.70 5.45 -1.07
CA LEU A 101 3.12 6.14 0.07
C LEU A 101 2.69 5.12 1.13
N LEU A 102 3.26 5.23 2.32
CA LEU A 102 2.78 4.54 3.51
C LEU A 102 1.74 5.43 4.22
N ALA A 103 0.48 5.03 4.14
CA ALA A 103 -0.64 5.65 4.84
C ALA A 103 -0.89 4.92 6.17
N ASP A 104 -0.27 5.39 7.24
CA ASP A 104 -0.26 4.70 8.53
C ASP A 104 -1.52 5.04 9.34
N GLU A 105 -2.23 3.99 9.82
CA GLU A 105 -3.49 4.09 10.59
C GLU A 105 -4.60 4.86 9.86
N ILE A 106 -4.88 4.51 8.60
CA ILE A 106 -5.83 5.23 7.72
C ILE A 106 -7.21 5.45 8.38
N ASN A 107 -7.66 4.52 9.22
CA ASN A 107 -8.95 4.60 9.92
C ASN A 107 -9.00 5.63 11.06
N ARG A 108 -7.93 6.35 11.35
CA ARG A 108 -7.93 7.44 12.35
C ARG A 108 -8.32 8.80 11.78
N ALA A 109 -8.18 9.01 10.49
CA ALA A 109 -8.59 10.26 9.87
C ALA A 109 -10.09 10.29 9.53
N SER A 110 -10.61 11.50 9.34
CA SER A 110 -12.00 11.71 8.94
C SER A 110 -12.32 11.04 7.60
N PRO A 111 -13.59 10.66 7.33
CA PRO A 111 -13.99 10.08 6.03
C PRO A 111 -13.66 10.99 4.84
N ARG A 112 -13.71 12.31 5.02
CA ARG A 112 -13.34 13.28 3.98
C ARG A 112 -11.86 13.18 3.61
N THR A 113 -11.01 13.04 4.61
CA THR A 113 -9.54 12.89 4.43
C THR A 113 -9.20 11.54 3.82
N GLN A 114 -9.85 10.47 4.27
CA GLN A 114 -9.72 9.14 3.65
C GLN A 114 -10.11 9.18 2.17
N SER A 115 -11.23 9.82 1.82
CA SER A 115 -11.72 9.93 0.44
C SER A 115 -10.72 10.62 -0.48
N ALA A 116 -10.00 11.65 -0.02
CA ALA A 116 -8.99 12.34 -0.82
C ALA A 116 -7.82 11.42 -1.23
N LEU A 117 -7.34 10.57 -0.30
CA LEU A 117 -6.34 9.56 -0.64
C LEU A 117 -6.89 8.53 -1.62
N LEU A 118 -8.08 7.99 -1.31
CA LEU A 118 -8.68 6.92 -2.10
C LEU A 118 -9.08 7.37 -3.52
N GLU A 119 -9.39 8.65 -3.71
CA GLU A 119 -9.62 9.23 -5.04
C GLU A 119 -8.31 9.29 -5.82
N SER A 120 -7.23 9.79 -5.22
CA SER A 120 -5.92 9.86 -5.86
C SER A 120 -5.37 8.47 -6.24
N MET A 121 -5.68 7.43 -5.45
CA MET A 121 -5.32 6.03 -5.77
C MET A 121 -6.00 5.53 -7.05
N ASN A 122 -7.28 5.86 -7.24
CA ASN A 122 -8.03 5.39 -8.40
C ASN A 122 -7.71 6.16 -9.67
N GLU A 123 -7.67 7.49 -9.55
CA GLU A 123 -7.54 8.39 -10.69
C GLU A 123 -6.07 8.55 -11.13
N ARG A 124 -5.11 8.19 -10.28
CA ARG A 124 -3.67 8.46 -10.43
C ARG A 124 -3.36 9.92 -10.75
N GLN A 125 -4.24 10.79 -10.31
CA GLN A 125 -4.16 12.25 -10.45
C GLN A 125 -4.90 12.91 -9.30
N VAL A 126 -4.64 14.19 -9.09
CA VAL A 126 -5.36 15.02 -8.13
C VAL A 126 -5.81 16.32 -8.82
N SER A 127 -6.97 16.83 -8.44
CA SER A 127 -7.49 18.11 -8.93
C SER A 127 -7.43 19.14 -7.80
N ILE A 128 -6.71 20.25 -8.03
CA ILE A 128 -6.50 21.32 -7.05
C ILE A 128 -6.77 22.64 -7.76
N ASP A 129 -7.72 23.42 -7.24
CA ASP A 129 -8.11 24.72 -7.79
C ASP A 129 -8.43 24.70 -9.30
N GLY A 130 -9.00 23.59 -9.78
CA GLY A 130 -9.37 23.43 -11.20
C GLY A 130 -8.23 22.90 -12.10
N GLU A 131 -7.03 22.72 -11.58
CA GLU A 131 -5.92 22.10 -12.29
C GLU A 131 -5.78 20.63 -11.92
N THR A 132 -5.60 19.76 -12.92
CA THR A 132 -5.31 18.34 -12.71
C THR A 132 -3.81 18.10 -12.78
N LYS A 133 -3.29 17.39 -11.78
CA LYS A 133 -1.87 17.05 -11.66
C LYS A 133 -1.72 15.53 -11.57
N GLU A 134 -0.96 14.95 -12.50
CA GLU A 134 -0.67 13.51 -12.53
C GLU A 134 0.25 13.10 -11.38
N LEU A 135 0.02 11.90 -10.85
CA LEU A 135 0.90 11.30 -9.84
C LEU A 135 2.07 10.56 -10.50
N PRO A 136 3.19 10.36 -9.80
CA PRO A 136 4.30 9.58 -10.31
C PRO A 136 3.92 8.15 -10.70
N ASP A 137 4.51 7.61 -11.77
CA ASP A 137 4.37 6.20 -12.14
C ASP A 137 5.70 5.47 -11.88
N PRO A 138 5.71 4.34 -11.18
CA PRO A 138 4.60 3.70 -10.47
C PRO A 138 4.17 4.47 -9.21
N PHE A 139 2.88 4.35 -8.86
CA PHE A 139 2.31 4.84 -7.63
C PHE A 139 1.67 3.70 -6.84
N LEU A 140 2.22 3.38 -5.69
CA LEU A 140 1.72 2.37 -4.76
C LEU A 140 1.38 3.01 -3.41
N VAL A 141 0.19 2.73 -2.92
CA VAL A 141 -0.19 3.03 -1.53
C VAL A 141 -0.23 1.73 -0.73
N VAL A 142 0.51 1.71 0.37
CA VAL A 142 0.38 0.71 1.43
C VAL A 142 -0.28 1.39 2.61
N ALA A 143 -1.55 1.10 2.84
CA ALA A 143 -2.27 1.61 4.00
C ALA A 143 -2.21 0.61 5.15
N THR A 144 -2.11 1.08 6.39
CA THR A 144 -2.23 0.23 7.58
C THR A 144 -3.51 0.55 8.33
N GLN A 145 -4.10 -0.49 8.92
CA GLN A 145 -5.27 -0.37 9.77
C GLN A 145 -5.12 -1.26 11.00
N ASN A 146 -5.45 -0.74 12.17
CA ASN A 146 -5.56 -1.51 13.39
C ASN A 146 -6.98 -2.09 13.49
N ASN A 147 -7.08 -3.40 13.75
CA ASN A 147 -8.38 -4.11 13.87
C ASN A 147 -9.12 -3.82 15.18
N THR A 148 -8.47 -3.13 16.12
CA THR A 148 -9.12 -2.76 17.37
C THR A 148 -10.07 -1.58 17.12
N SER A 149 -11.34 -1.76 17.40
CA SER A 149 -12.35 -0.70 17.48
C SER A 149 -12.04 0.23 18.66
N SER A 150 -11.05 1.09 18.49
CA SER A 150 -10.72 2.12 19.47
C SER A 150 -11.62 3.35 19.26
N THR A 151 -12.00 4.00 20.36
CA THR A 151 -12.71 5.27 20.33
C THR A 151 -11.95 6.27 19.44
N GLY A 152 -12.63 6.90 18.48
CA GLY A 152 -12.02 7.86 17.56
C GLY A 152 -11.47 7.26 16.25
N THR A 153 -11.93 6.07 15.85
CA THR A 153 -11.66 5.51 14.53
C THR A 153 -12.89 5.60 13.62
N PHE A 154 -12.64 5.78 12.32
CA PHE A 154 -13.65 5.81 11.26
C PHE A 154 -13.39 4.60 10.35
N PRO A 155 -14.22 3.55 10.40
CA PRO A 155 -14.06 2.38 9.54
C PRO A 155 -14.23 2.77 8.08
N LEU A 156 -13.45 2.11 7.20
CA LEU A 156 -13.58 2.26 5.76
C LEU A 156 -14.85 1.52 5.30
N PRO A 157 -15.80 2.17 4.61
CA PRO A 157 -16.93 1.51 3.97
C PRO A 157 -16.48 0.56 2.86
N GLU A 158 -17.30 -0.46 2.53
CA GLU A 158 -17.00 -1.45 1.47
C GLU A 158 -16.57 -0.82 0.12
N PRO A 159 -17.23 0.24 -0.41
CA PRO A 159 -16.79 0.86 -1.65
C PRO A 159 -15.40 1.51 -1.59
N GLN A 160 -14.95 1.84 -0.39
CA GLN A 160 -13.60 2.37 -0.16
C GLN A 160 -12.58 1.24 -0.02
N LEU A 161 -12.96 0.12 0.60
CA LEU A 161 -12.14 -1.08 0.67
C LEU A 161 -11.86 -1.68 -0.72
N ASP A 162 -12.83 -1.61 -1.63
CA ASP A 162 -12.73 -2.08 -3.02
C ASP A 162 -11.66 -1.33 -3.87
N ARG A 163 -11.10 -0.26 -3.34
CA ARG A 163 -10.00 0.48 -3.98
C ARG A 163 -8.63 -0.13 -3.70
N PHE A 164 -8.54 -1.02 -2.73
CA PHE A 164 -7.35 -1.81 -2.47
C PHE A 164 -7.43 -3.12 -3.24
N LEU A 165 -6.35 -3.47 -3.94
CA LEU A 165 -6.26 -4.75 -4.64
C LEU A 165 -6.29 -5.92 -3.66
N LEU A 166 -5.57 -5.78 -2.54
CA LEU A 166 -5.46 -6.81 -1.53
C LEU A 166 -5.62 -6.24 -0.11
N SER A 167 -6.37 -6.96 0.73
CA SER A 167 -6.33 -6.81 2.17
C SER A 167 -5.41 -7.90 2.75
N ILE A 168 -4.34 -7.47 3.40
CA ILE A 168 -3.26 -8.34 3.89
C ILE A 168 -3.37 -8.46 5.41
N PRO A 169 -3.93 -9.56 5.93
CA PRO A 169 -4.00 -9.75 7.37
C PRO A 169 -2.62 -10.14 7.91
N MET A 170 -2.15 -9.41 8.91
CA MET A 170 -1.00 -9.80 9.71
C MET A 170 -1.48 -10.27 11.09
N ALA A 171 -1.01 -11.44 11.50
CA ALA A 171 -1.26 -12.02 12.82
C ALA A 171 0.00 -11.94 13.68
N LEU A 172 -0.15 -12.18 14.98
CA LEU A 172 1.01 -12.37 15.86
C LEU A 172 1.84 -13.56 15.37
N PRO A 173 3.17 -13.41 15.26
CA PRO A 173 4.06 -14.51 14.90
C PRO A 173 3.98 -15.66 15.92
N SER A 174 4.44 -16.86 15.53
CA SER A 174 4.58 -17.99 16.46
C SER A 174 5.49 -17.64 17.65
N GLU A 175 5.37 -18.38 18.73
CA GLU A 175 6.18 -18.16 19.94
C GLU A 175 7.68 -18.23 19.63
N ASP A 176 8.11 -19.22 18.83
CA ASP A 176 9.50 -19.36 18.40
C ASP A 176 9.98 -18.15 17.60
N CYS A 177 9.16 -17.66 16.68
CA CYS A 177 9.46 -16.47 15.90
C CYS A 177 9.53 -15.21 16.78
N GLN A 178 8.65 -15.07 17.79
CA GLN A 178 8.72 -13.98 18.76
C GLN A 178 10.03 -14.01 19.57
N LEU A 179 10.50 -15.20 19.97
CA LEU A 179 11.79 -15.36 20.65
C LEU A 179 12.95 -14.93 19.75
N ASP A 180 12.92 -15.26 18.47
CA ASP A 180 13.96 -14.84 17.52
C ASP A 180 13.95 -13.34 17.28
N ILE A 181 12.76 -12.71 17.18
CA ILE A 181 12.62 -11.24 17.12
C ILE A 181 13.26 -10.59 18.37
N LEU A 182 13.00 -11.11 19.56
CA LEU A 182 13.59 -10.59 20.80
C LEU A 182 15.12 -10.70 20.81
N LYS A 183 15.67 -11.83 20.34
CA LYS A 183 17.14 -12.02 20.21
C LYS A 183 17.76 -11.02 19.24
N LEU A 184 17.13 -10.81 18.08
CA LEU A 184 17.60 -9.85 17.07
C LEU A 184 17.62 -8.42 17.62
N HIS A 185 16.56 -8.00 18.32
CA HIS A 185 16.51 -6.68 18.95
C HIS A 185 17.55 -6.49 20.06
N SER A 186 17.81 -7.52 20.88
CA SER A 186 18.82 -7.45 21.93
C SER A 186 20.25 -7.33 21.39
N ASN A 187 20.50 -7.82 20.19
CA ASN A 187 21.81 -7.76 19.53
C ASN A 187 22.02 -6.48 18.69
N GLY A 188 21.09 -5.55 18.69
CA GLY A 188 21.17 -4.30 17.90
C GLY A 188 21.16 -4.52 16.38
N ALA A 189 20.69 -5.68 15.92
CA ALA A 189 20.90 -6.15 14.55
C ALA A 189 19.88 -5.64 13.50
N LEU A 190 18.92 -4.79 13.86
CA LEU A 190 17.90 -4.32 12.90
C LEU A 190 17.71 -2.81 13.00
N CYS A 191 18.54 -2.05 12.28
CA CYS A 191 18.17 -0.72 11.83
C CYS A 191 17.45 -0.86 10.48
N GLN A 192 16.17 -0.52 10.43
CA GLN A 192 15.35 -0.49 9.20
C GLN A 192 15.89 0.51 8.16
N ASP A 193 16.75 1.42 8.59
CA ASP A 193 17.33 2.51 7.78
C ASP A 193 18.53 2.07 6.91
N ASP A 194 19.05 0.86 7.11
CA ASP A 194 20.26 0.38 6.44
C ASP A 194 20.00 -0.54 5.23
N VAL A 195 18.73 -0.69 4.79
CA VAL A 195 18.43 -1.54 3.63
C VAL A 195 18.72 -0.78 2.34
N PRO A 196 19.70 -1.22 1.53
CA PRO A 196 20.01 -0.56 0.27
C PRO A 196 18.89 -0.80 -0.77
N PRO A 197 18.72 0.10 -1.75
CA PRO A 197 17.82 -0.14 -2.87
C PRO A 197 18.23 -1.41 -3.64
N ILE A 198 17.32 -2.39 -3.70
CA ILE A 198 17.53 -3.69 -4.35
C ILE A 198 16.91 -3.69 -5.74
N LEU A 199 15.71 -3.10 -5.87
CA LEU A 199 14.94 -3.05 -7.11
C LEU A 199 14.84 -1.59 -7.58
N ARG A 200 15.40 -1.27 -8.75
CA ARG A 200 15.27 0.07 -9.34
C ARG A 200 13.87 0.27 -9.92
N LEU A 201 13.37 1.51 -9.95
CA LEU A 201 12.05 1.81 -10.53
C LEU A 201 11.90 1.31 -11.97
N VAL A 202 12.93 1.45 -12.81
CA VAL A 202 12.90 0.94 -14.20
C VAL A 202 12.73 -0.56 -14.25
N ASP A 203 13.40 -1.31 -13.36
CA ASP A 203 13.29 -2.76 -13.29
C ASP A 203 11.90 -3.17 -12.78
N LEU A 204 11.33 -2.41 -11.82
CA LEU A 204 9.96 -2.60 -11.34
C LEU A 204 8.93 -2.39 -12.46
N ILE A 205 9.04 -1.29 -13.22
CA ILE A 205 8.15 -1.01 -14.36
C ILE A 205 8.21 -2.15 -15.36
N THR A 206 9.43 -2.61 -15.71
CA THR A 206 9.62 -3.74 -16.63
C THR A 206 8.93 -5.03 -16.12
N LEU A 207 9.03 -5.33 -14.81
CA LEU A 207 8.34 -6.48 -14.22
C LEU A 207 6.82 -6.33 -14.27
N GLN A 208 6.30 -5.14 -14.00
CA GLN A 208 4.87 -4.84 -14.08
C GLN A 208 4.32 -5.00 -15.51
N GLU A 209 5.08 -4.55 -16.53
CA GLU A 209 4.75 -4.74 -17.93
C GLU A 209 4.71 -6.22 -18.30
N GLN A 210 5.72 -6.99 -17.88
CA GLN A 210 5.76 -8.43 -18.11
C GLN A 210 4.57 -9.17 -17.48
N VAL A 211 4.11 -8.75 -16.29
CA VAL A 211 2.91 -9.31 -15.65
C VAL A 211 1.67 -9.03 -16.49
N THR A 212 1.55 -7.82 -17.04
CA THR A 212 0.40 -7.43 -17.89
C THR A 212 0.36 -8.21 -19.19
N GLU A 213 1.53 -8.61 -19.72
CA GLU A 213 1.64 -9.36 -20.97
C GLU A 213 1.43 -10.88 -20.82
N LEU A 214 1.32 -11.38 -19.58
CA LEU A 214 1.11 -12.81 -19.34
C LEU A 214 -0.24 -13.27 -19.92
N PRO A 215 -0.24 -14.28 -20.82
CA PRO A 215 -1.48 -14.77 -21.39
C PRO A 215 -2.30 -15.56 -20.35
N ILE A 216 -3.57 -15.22 -20.21
CA ILE A 216 -4.51 -15.96 -19.38
C ILE A 216 -5.40 -16.79 -20.31
N SER A 217 -5.40 -18.13 -20.11
CA SER A 217 -6.26 -19.01 -20.90
C SER A 217 -7.74 -18.81 -20.60
N ASP A 218 -8.60 -19.05 -21.57
CA ASP A 218 -10.08 -18.97 -21.40
C ASP A 218 -10.57 -19.89 -20.25
N THR A 219 -9.92 -21.02 -20.07
CA THR A 219 -10.25 -21.97 -18.97
C THR A 219 -9.99 -21.33 -17.61
N LEU A 220 -8.84 -20.64 -17.44
CA LEU A 220 -8.51 -19.95 -16.20
C LEU A 220 -9.46 -18.77 -15.96
N GLN A 221 -9.78 -17.99 -16.99
CA GLN A 221 -10.75 -16.88 -16.88
C GLN A 221 -12.12 -17.38 -16.42
N ARG A 222 -12.62 -18.48 -17.00
CA ARG A 222 -13.88 -19.11 -16.57
C ARG A 222 -13.82 -19.61 -15.14
N TYR A 223 -12.71 -20.19 -14.72
CA TYR A 223 -12.50 -20.66 -13.35
C TYR A 223 -12.52 -19.49 -12.36
N LEU A 224 -11.81 -18.40 -12.64
CA LEU A 224 -11.82 -17.19 -11.80
C LEU A 224 -13.22 -16.60 -11.69
N LEU A 225 -13.98 -16.53 -12.81
CA LEU A 225 -15.35 -16.07 -12.80
C LEU A 225 -16.25 -16.95 -11.92
N ALA A 226 -16.10 -18.29 -12.01
CA ALA A 226 -16.85 -19.22 -11.19
C ALA A 226 -16.53 -19.06 -9.69
N LEU A 227 -15.26 -18.81 -9.33
CA LEU A 227 -14.87 -18.51 -7.96
C LEU A 227 -15.54 -17.23 -7.44
N CYS A 228 -15.53 -16.15 -8.23
CA CYS A 228 -16.18 -14.89 -7.88
C CYS A 228 -17.70 -15.07 -7.67
N GLN A 229 -18.36 -15.84 -8.54
CA GLN A 229 -19.78 -16.15 -8.43
C GLN A 229 -20.08 -16.97 -7.16
N SER A 230 -19.25 -17.97 -6.85
CA SER A 230 -19.38 -18.78 -5.66
C SER A 230 -19.19 -17.94 -4.38
N ALA A 231 -18.22 -17.03 -4.37
CA ALA A 231 -17.99 -16.12 -3.26
C ALA A 231 -19.20 -15.20 -3.00
N ARG A 232 -19.79 -14.62 -4.06
CA ARG A 232 -21.01 -13.81 -3.97
C ARG A 232 -22.18 -14.62 -3.40
N SER A 233 -22.37 -15.84 -3.88
CA SER A 233 -23.42 -16.74 -3.43
C SER A 233 -23.29 -17.13 -1.95
N LEU A 234 -22.07 -17.43 -1.48
CA LEU A 234 -21.78 -17.76 -0.11
C LEU A 234 -21.96 -16.59 0.85
N ALA A 235 -21.60 -15.39 0.44
CA ALA A 235 -21.73 -14.18 1.24
C ALA A 235 -23.20 -13.69 1.34
N GLY A 236 -24.11 -14.23 0.54
CA GLY A 236 -25.51 -13.77 0.49
C GLY A 236 -25.66 -12.33 0.00
N GLN A 237 -24.64 -11.78 -0.61
CA GLN A 237 -24.58 -10.41 -1.09
C GLN A 237 -24.01 -10.39 -2.51
N ASP A 238 -24.73 -9.77 -3.43
CA ASP A 238 -24.28 -9.60 -4.83
C ASP A 238 -22.99 -8.79 -4.97
N HIS A 239 -22.53 -8.16 -3.89
CA HIS A 239 -21.39 -7.23 -3.85
C HIS A 239 -20.15 -7.81 -3.18
N ALA A 240 -20.13 -9.06 -2.72
CA ALA A 240 -19.01 -9.65 -1.99
C ALA A 240 -17.68 -9.65 -2.78
N VAL A 241 -17.75 -9.66 -4.11
CA VAL A 241 -16.62 -9.42 -5.01
C VAL A 241 -17.10 -8.49 -6.12
N SER A 242 -16.54 -7.29 -6.18
CA SER A 242 -16.87 -6.33 -7.24
C SER A 242 -16.34 -6.79 -8.60
N VAL A 243 -16.79 -6.14 -9.68
CA VAL A 243 -16.22 -6.38 -11.03
C VAL A 243 -14.73 -6.01 -11.03
N ARG A 244 -14.35 -4.94 -10.33
CA ARG A 244 -12.95 -4.53 -10.18
C ARG A 244 -12.12 -5.59 -9.45
N GLY A 245 -12.65 -6.21 -8.39
CA GLY A 245 -11.97 -7.29 -7.65
C GLY A 245 -11.85 -8.59 -8.45
N ALA A 246 -12.53 -8.70 -9.60
CA ALA A 246 -12.47 -9.84 -10.50
C ALA A 246 -11.53 -9.60 -11.71
N LEU A 247 -11.11 -8.37 -11.95
CA LEU A 247 -10.16 -7.98 -13.02
C LEU A 247 -8.72 -8.08 -12.53
#